data_eb1e47a4f0f86d2adde11b6654b540a1
#
_entry.id   eb1e47a4f0f86d2adde11b6654b540a1
#
_cell.length_a   1.000
_cell.length_b   1.000
_cell.length_c   1.000
_cell.angle_alpha   90.00
_cell.angle_beta   90.00
_cell.angle_gamma   90.00
#
_symmetry.space_group_name_H-M   'P 1'
#
loop_
_entity.id
_entity.type
_entity.pdbx_description
1 polymer ?
#
loop_
_entity_poly.entity_id
_entity_poly.type
_entity_poly.pdbx_seq_one_letter_code
_entity_poly.pdbx_strand_id
1 'polypeptide(L)'
;MQRFEKHSPVVVTEVTTRHELRQFMQYPNRLYADNPNYIPSFYGDDLDDWTPGKNPAFDYCEARCWLARRDGEIVGRIGAILSHKANEKFGTHCMRFSQVDFVDDSEVSAALFGTVERWAREKGCDQVHGPLGFTDCDREGMLVDGFDRRSLFFTYYNAPYYPEHLTRLGYRKDVDWIEYRIAVPEPGGTEAERLHKLSQYILKRKNLHVATLHHKSEYGPYVRQVFELINAAYAPLYGVVELSDAQIERYAKKFIPLVDPEFVCFVLDEQENLVAFGVTTLDPSVALKHSDGRLFPFGWAGVLNDLHHGDTLIMLLTAVRPDLQTEGINAVMMDHVCQSCNRHGVQFAETGPMLEKNDHILAQWKRLDKEQHKRRRCFIKDLDHDVNAANAAAAAAEEAERAQ
;
A
#
# COMPACT_ATOMS: atom_id res chain seq x y z
N MET A 1 -47.83 6.28 7.82
CA MET A 1 -47.45 5.48 6.65
C MET A 1 -46.28 6.21 5.99
N GLN A 2 -45.03 5.90 6.39
CA GLN A 2 -43.82 6.44 5.73
C GLN A 2 -43.77 5.85 4.33
N ARG A 3 -43.80 6.69 3.31
CA ARG A 3 -43.47 6.29 1.94
C ARG A 3 -42.01 5.91 1.94
N PHE A 4 -41.71 4.60 1.80
CA PHE A 4 -40.39 4.15 1.41
C PHE A 4 -40.16 4.75 0.00
N GLU A 5 -39.27 5.73 -0.11
CA GLU A 5 -38.75 6.14 -1.41
C GLU A 5 -38.08 4.89 -2.01
N LYS A 6 -38.66 4.38 -3.08
CA LYS A 6 -38.04 3.29 -3.86
C LYS A 6 -36.82 3.89 -4.53
N HIS A 7 -35.66 3.69 -3.91
CA HIS A 7 -34.41 3.93 -4.61
C HIS A 7 -34.32 3.03 -5.84
N SER A 8 -33.85 3.56 -6.95
CA SER A 8 -33.57 2.74 -8.15
C SER A 8 -32.52 1.68 -7.84
N PRO A 9 -32.63 0.47 -8.41
CA PRO A 9 -31.71 -0.63 -8.12
C PRO A 9 -30.28 -0.26 -8.52
N VAL A 10 -29.31 -0.78 -7.76
CA VAL A 10 -27.89 -0.68 -8.10
C VAL A 10 -27.58 -1.62 -9.27
N VAL A 11 -26.98 -1.09 -10.32
CA VAL A 11 -26.51 -1.87 -11.47
C VAL A 11 -25.00 -1.91 -11.47
N VAL A 12 -24.41 -3.11 -11.44
CA VAL A 12 -22.95 -3.31 -11.51
C VAL A 12 -22.58 -3.75 -12.93
N THR A 13 -21.69 -3.00 -13.56
CA THR A 13 -21.22 -3.27 -14.93
C THR A 13 -19.71 -3.46 -14.94
N GLU A 14 -19.22 -4.44 -15.72
CA GLU A 14 -17.78 -4.63 -15.93
C GLU A 14 -17.20 -3.48 -16.76
N VAL A 15 -16.01 -3.04 -16.38
CA VAL A 15 -15.22 -2.03 -17.09
C VAL A 15 -14.51 -2.70 -18.26
N THR A 16 -14.94 -2.40 -19.48
CA THR A 16 -14.41 -3.03 -20.69
C THR A 16 -13.72 -2.04 -21.63
N THR A 17 -13.98 -0.75 -21.44
CA THR A 17 -13.42 0.31 -22.28
C THR A 17 -12.40 1.17 -21.54
N ARG A 18 -11.46 1.77 -22.28
CA ARG A 18 -10.51 2.73 -21.70
C ARG A 18 -11.20 3.96 -21.07
N HIS A 19 -12.36 4.32 -21.58
CA HIS A 19 -13.14 5.42 -21.02
C HIS A 19 -13.68 5.06 -19.64
N GLU A 20 -14.28 3.89 -19.49
CA GLU A 20 -14.78 3.38 -18.20
C GLU A 20 -13.64 3.16 -17.21
N LEU A 21 -12.47 2.67 -17.66
CA LEU A 21 -11.29 2.54 -16.81
C LEU A 21 -10.84 3.90 -16.26
N ARG A 22 -10.90 4.97 -17.05
CA ARG A 22 -10.64 6.32 -16.56
C ARG A 22 -11.68 6.77 -15.54
N GLN A 23 -12.95 6.49 -15.73
CA GLN A 23 -14.00 6.77 -14.76
C GLN A 23 -13.76 6.00 -13.47
N PHE A 24 -13.39 4.72 -13.57
CA PHE A 24 -13.04 3.86 -12.45
C PHE A 24 -11.87 4.45 -11.63
N MET A 25 -10.78 4.86 -12.28
CA MET A 25 -9.63 5.44 -11.58
C MET A 25 -9.89 6.83 -10.98
N GLN A 26 -10.79 7.61 -11.57
CA GLN A 26 -11.11 8.96 -11.08
C GLN A 26 -12.21 8.97 -10.01
N TYR A 27 -12.91 7.87 -9.79
CA TYR A 27 -14.04 7.85 -8.87
C TYR A 27 -13.66 8.25 -7.44
N PRO A 28 -12.58 7.77 -6.81
CA PRO A 28 -12.22 8.20 -5.46
C PRO A 28 -11.89 9.69 -5.35
N ASN A 29 -11.33 10.32 -6.40
CA ASN A 29 -11.09 11.76 -6.40
C ASN A 29 -12.39 12.56 -6.29
N ARG A 30 -13.51 12.04 -6.85
CA ARG A 30 -14.84 12.65 -6.70
C ARG A 30 -15.46 12.34 -5.33
N LEU A 31 -15.37 11.07 -4.91
CA LEU A 31 -15.95 10.60 -3.65
C LEU A 31 -15.34 11.32 -2.44
N TYR A 32 -14.04 11.58 -2.49
CA TYR A 32 -13.29 12.21 -1.39
C TYR A 32 -12.83 13.63 -1.70
N ALA A 33 -13.48 14.34 -2.64
CA ALA A 33 -13.08 15.68 -3.07
C ALA A 33 -12.93 16.68 -1.89
N ASP A 34 -13.87 16.64 -0.95
CA ASP A 34 -13.91 17.53 0.22
C ASP A 34 -13.14 16.97 1.43
N ASN A 35 -12.54 15.78 1.33
CA ASN A 35 -11.83 15.18 2.45
C ASN A 35 -10.35 15.61 2.44
N PRO A 36 -9.86 16.35 3.46
CA PRO A 36 -8.48 16.84 3.50
C PRO A 36 -7.45 15.71 3.65
N ASN A 37 -7.85 14.55 4.20
CA ASN A 37 -6.97 13.43 4.50
C ASN A 37 -6.79 12.46 3.31
N TYR A 38 -7.65 12.55 2.31
CA TYR A 38 -7.49 11.78 1.07
C TYR A 38 -6.41 12.39 0.19
N ILE A 39 -5.42 11.58 -0.20
CA ILE A 39 -4.39 11.94 -1.15
C ILE A 39 -4.52 11.04 -2.40
N PRO A 40 -4.70 11.64 -3.58
CA PRO A 40 -4.68 10.89 -4.83
C PRO A 40 -3.32 10.25 -5.08
N SER A 41 -3.31 9.06 -5.65
CA SER A 41 -2.09 8.47 -6.23
C SER A 41 -1.74 9.10 -7.58
N PHE A 42 -0.60 8.71 -8.15
CA PHE A 42 -0.24 9.09 -9.51
C PHE A 42 -1.21 8.46 -10.53
N TYR A 43 -2.08 9.28 -11.09
CA TYR A 43 -3.17 8.86 -11.98
C TYR A 43 -2.70 8.07 -13.20
N GLY A 44 -1.55 8.44 -13.78
CA GLY A 44 -0.98 7.74 -14.92
C GLY A 44 -0.56 6.31 -14.59
N ASP A 45 0.05 6.14 -13.43
CA ASP A 45 0.51 4.85 -12.93
C ASP A 45 -0.67 3.92 -12.66
N ASP A 46 -1.71 4.42 -11.98
CA ASP A 46 -2.92 3.65 -11.70
C ASP A 46 -3.60 3.13 -12.98
N LEU A 47 -3.66 3.95 -14.04
CA LEU A 47 -4.19 3.52 -15.34
C LEU A 47 -3.34 2.41 -15.95
N ASP A 48 -2.03 2.55 -15.90
CA ASP A 48 -1.09 1.59 -16.47
C ASP A 48 -1.04 0.30 -15.66
N ASP A 49 -1.22 0.37 -14.32
CA ASP A 49 -1.32 -0.80 -13.43
C ASP A 49 -2.49 -1.73 -13.82
N TRP A 50 -3.61 -1.17 -14.28
CA TRP A 50 -4.80 -1.92 -14.66
C TRP A 50 -5.00 -2.05 -16.18
N THR A 51 -3.97 -1.78 -16.98
CA THR A 51 -4.01 -1.94 -18.44
C THR A 51 -3.20 -3.17 -18.85
N PRO A 52 -3.84 -4.24 -19.38
CA PRO A 52 -3.13 -5.37 -19.96
C PRO A 52 -2.07 -4.92 -20.99
N GLY A 53 -0.91 -5.58 -20.99
CA GLY A 53 0.23 -5.23 -21.83
C GLY A 53 1.09 -4.08 -21.33
N LYS A 54 0.66 -3.35 -20.28
CA LYS A 54 1.47 -2.35 -19.60
C LYS A 54 1.98 -2.81 -18.23
N ASN A 55 1.21 -3.63 -17.54
CA ASN A 55 1.60 -4.23 -16.28
C ASN A 55 2.02 -5.70 -16.51
N PRO A 56 3.30 -6.05 -16.29
CA PRO A 56 3.77 -7.44 -16.45
C PRO A 56 3.11 -8.44 -15.51
N ALA A 57 2.44 -7.99 -14.46
CA ALA A 57 1.70 -8.89 -13.56
C ALA A 57 0.55 -9.64 -14.29
N PHE A 58 0.06 -9.12 -15.42
CA PHE A 58 -0.93 -9.83 -16.24
C PHE A 58 -0.40 -11.11 -16.88
N ASP A 59 0.91 -11.37 -16.86
CA ASP A 59 1.49 -12.64 -17.32
C ASP A 59 1.10 -13.82 -16.40
N TYR A 60 0.75 -13.52 -15.14
CA TYR A 60 0.36 -14.52 -14.14
C TYR A 60 -0.88 -14.15 -13.32
N CYS A 61 -1.53 -13.03 -13.65
CA CYS A 61 -2.77 -12.60 -13.03
C CYS A 61 -3.88 -12.41 -14.06
N GLU A 62 -5.11 -12.74 -13.65
CA GLU A 62 -6.32 -12.24 -14.30
C GLU A 62 -6.89 -11.11 -13.43
N ALA A 63 -7.36 -10.02 -14.06
CA ALA A 63 -7.98 -8.94 -13.30
C ALA A 63 -9.19 -8.36 -14.03
N ARG A 64 -10.19 -7.95 -13.26
CA ARG A 64 -11.40 -7.28 -13.72
C ARG A 64 -11.74 -6.10 -12.82
N CYS A 65 -12.43 -5.11 -13.39
CA CYS A 65 -12.95 -3.95 -12.69
C CYS A 65 -14.45 -3.81 -12.93
N TRP A 66 -15.18 -3.31 -11.94
CA TRP A 66 -16.61 -3.03 -12.04
C TRP A 66 -16.96 -1.67 -11.47
N LEU A 67 -17.96 -1.02 -12.07
CA LEU A 67 -18.60 0.20 -11.61
C LEU A 67 -20.02 -0.11 -11.17
N ALA A 68 -20.38 0.30 -9.96
CA ALA A 68 -21.77 0.34 -9.51
C ALA A 68 -22.40 1.67 -9.86
N ARG A 69 -23.59 1.64 -10.44
CA ARG A 69 -24.35 2.84 -10.84
C ARG A 69 -25.76 2.79 -10.26
N ARG A 70 -26.25 3.98 -9.88
CA ARG A 70 -27.66 4.21 -9.55
C ARG A 70 -28.11 5.48 -10.27
N ASP A 71 -29.22 5.43 -10.99
CA ASP A 71 -29.75 6.53 -11.82
C ASP A 71 -28.71 7.13 -12.80
N GLY A 72 -27.80 6.28 -13.31
CA GLY A 72 -26.72 6.70 -14.22
C GLY A 72 -25.45 7.21 -13.54
N GLU A 73 -25.53 7.58 -12.26
CA GLU A 73 -24.38 8.06 -11.49
C GLU A 73 -23.55 6.91 -10.92
N ILE A 74 -22.22 7.08 -10.90
CA ILE A 74 -21.32 6.11 -10.27
C ILE A 74 -21.41 6.27 -8.75
N VAL A 75 -21.81 5.19 -8.06
CA VAL A 75 -21.94 5.13 -6.60
C VAL A 75 -20.93 4.20 -5.95
N GLY A 76 -20.13 3.48 -6.76
CA GLY A 76 -19.04 2.65 -6.24
C GLY A 76 -18.23 2.00 -7.35
N ARG A 77 -17.07 1.50 -6.95
CA ARG A 77 -16.15 0.73 -7.80
C ARG A 77 -15.53 -0.41 -7.02
N ILE A 78 -15.15 -1.48 -7.68
CA ILE A 78 -14.32 -2.55 -7.13
C ILE A 78 -13.51 -3.21 -8.25
N GLY A 79 -12.26 -3.56 -7.95
CA GLY A 79 -11.44 -4.43 -8.77
C GLY A 79 -11.28 -5.79 -8.12
N ALA A 80 -10.96 -6.80 -8.93
CA ALA A 80 -10.54 -8.09 -8.42
C ALA A 80 -9.37 -8.64 -9.24
N ILE A 81 -8.50 -9.40 -8.57
CA ILE A 81 -7.27 -9.95 -9.12
C ILE A 81 -7.17 -11.42 -8.70
N LEU A 82 -7.06 -12.32 -9.68
CA LEU A 82 -6.69 -13.71 -9.47
C LEU A 82 -5.20 -13.87 -9.78
N SER A 83 -4.38 -14.01 -8.76
CA SER A 83 -2.94 -14.24 -8.90
C SER A 83 -2.64 -15.74 -8.84
N HIS A 84 -2.40 -16.36 -9.99
CA HIS A 84 -2.03 -17.78 -10.07
C HIS A 84 -0.72 -18.04 -9.33
N LYS A 85 0.27 -17.16 -9.47
CA LYS A 85 1.56 -17.26 -8.79
C LYS A 85 1.44 -17.22 -7.27
N ALA A 86 0.56 -16.34 -6.72
CA ALA A 86 0.33 -16.27 -5.28
C ALA A 86 -0.39 -17.52 -4.78
N ASN A 87 -1.44 -17.97 -5.48
CA ASN A 87 -2.19 -19.16 -5.11
C ASN A 87 -1.31 -20.41 -5.13
N GLU A 88 -0.45 -20.56 -6.13
CA GLU A 88 0.52 -21.67 -6.19
C GLU A 88 1.52 -21.61 -5.02
N LYS A 89 2.13 -20.43 -4.78
CA LYS A 89 3.12 -20.24 -3.73
C LYS A 89 2.58 -20.55 -2.33
N PHE A 90 1.37 -20.11 -2.04
CA PHE A 90 0.76 -20.24 -0.71
C PHE A 90 -0.16 -21.46 -0.57
N GLY A 91 -0.39 -22.21 -1.65
CA GLY A 91 -1.29 -23.37 -1.65
C GLY A 91 -2.73 -22.98 -1.39
N THR A 92 -3.18 -21.84 -1.91
CA THR A 92 -4.53 -21.27 -1.71
C THR A 92 -5.32 -21.20 -3.00
N HIS A 93 -6.64 -20.99 -2.89
CA HIS A 93 -7.55 -20.72 -4.01
C HIS A 93 -8.28 -19.39 -3.77
N CYS A 94 -7.49 -18.32 -3.65
CA CYS A 94 -7.96 -17.02 -3.19
C CYS A 94 -8.09 -16.03 -4.34
N MET A 95 -9.19 -15.26 -4.34
CA MET A 95 -9.36 -14.07 -5.19
C MET A 95 -9.04 -12.83 -4.35
N ARG A 96 -8.23 -11.91 -4.87
CA ARG A 96 -7.99 -10.60 -4.24
C ARG A 96 -9.08 -9.63 -4.67
N PHE A 97 -9.74 -8.91 -3.73
CA PHE A 97 -10.41 -7.66 -4.09
C PHE A 97 -9.43 -6.49 -3.96
N SER A 98 -9.63 -5.45 -4.76
CA SER A 98 -8.73 -4.31 -4.89
C SER A 98 -9.51 -3.06 -5.28
N GLN A 99 -8.91 -1.87 -5.20
CA GLN A 99 -9.47 -0.62 -5.74
C GLN A 99 -10.96 -0.40 -5.39
N VAL A 100 -11.33 -0.66 -4.12
CA VAL A 100 -12.72 -0.60 -3.68
C VAL A 100 -13.03 0.76 -3.07
N ASP A 101 -14.04 1.43 -3.63
CA ASP A 101 -14.61 2.68 -3.11
C ASP A 101 -16.13 2.71 -3.36
N PHE A 102 -16.91 3.13 -2.37
CA PHE A 102 -18.37 3.20 -2.48
C PHE A 102 -18.96 4.21 -1.49
N VAL A 103 -20.14 4.72 -1.82
CA VAL A 103 -20.95 5.56 -0.91
C VAL A 103 -21.47 4.72 0.26
N ASP A 104 -21.82 5.36 1.40
CA ASP A 104 -22.39 4.68 2.58
C ASP A 104 -23.79 4.12 2.28
N ASP A 105 -23.83 2.99 1.58
CA ASP A 105 -25.03 2.31 1.14
C ASP A 105 -24.79 0.80 1.09
N SER A 106 -25.58 0.05 1.88
CA SER A 106 -25.44 -1.40 2.02
C SER A 106 -25.81 -2.16 0.73
N GLU A 107 -26.71 -1.65 -0.10
CA GLU A 107 -27.03 -2.25 -1.40
C GLU A 107 -25.84 -2.13 -2.36
N VAL A 108 -25.16 -0.97 -2.36
CA VAL A 108 -23.99 -0.74 -3.19
C VAL A 108 -22.84 -1.67 -2.81
N SER A 109 -22.50 -1.73 -1.52
CA SER A 109 -21.42 -2.61 -1.04
C SER A 109 -21.74 -4.09 -1.30
N ALA A 110 -22.98 -4.54 -1.02
CA ALA A 110 -23.38 -5.91 -1.29
C ALA A 110 -23.34 -6.27 -2.79
N ALA A 111 -23.74 -5.36 -3.67
CA ALA A 111 -23.70 -5.58 -5.12
C ALA A 111 -22.26 -5.68 -5.64
N LEU A 112 -21.34 -4.81 -5.16
CA LEU A 112 -19.93 -4.83 -5.55
C LEU A 112 -19.21 -6.09 -5.09
N PHE A 113 -19.26 -6.38 -3.80
CA PHE A 113 -18.61 -7.57 -3.23
C PHE A 113 -19.23 -8.87 -3.75
N GLY A 114 -20.56 -8.94 -3.88
CA GLY A 114 -21.23 -10.07 -4.49
C GLY A 114 -20.82 -10.34 -5.94
N THR A 115 -20.42 -9.31 -6.68
CA THR A 115 -19.88 -9.47 -8.05
C THR A 115 -18.50 -10.10 -8.04
N VAL A 116 -17.61 -9.67 -7.13
CA VAL A 116 -16.29 -10.29 -6.96
C VAL A 116 -16.42 -11.74 -6.49
N GLU A 117 -17.27 -12.00 -5.49
CA GLU A 117 -17.50 -13.35 -4.95
C GLU A 117 -18.05 -14.32 -6.01
N ARG A 118 -18.90 -13.84 -6.91
CA ARG A 118 -19.41 -14.62 -8.04
C ARG A 118 -18.28 -14.97 -9.01
N TRP A 119 -17.49 -14.00 -9.42
CA TRP A 119 -16.35 -14.24 -10.29
C TRP A 119 -15.32 -15.16 -9.64
N ALA A 120 -15.07 -15.03 -8.34
CA ALA A 120 -14.21 -15.92 -7.57
C ALA A 120 -14.69 -17.38 -7.64
N ARG A 121 -16.00 -17.62 -7.44
CA ARG A 121 -16.60 -18.98 -7.57
C ARG A 121 -16.49 -19.50 -9.00
N GLU A 122 -16.73 -18.69 -10.02
CA GLU A 122 -16.55 -19.06 -11.43
C GLU A 122 -15.11 -19.51 -11.74
N LYS A 123 -14.14 -18.95 -11.03
CA LYS A 123 -12.70 -19.29 -11.14
C LYS A 123 -12.24 -20.42 -10.22
N GLY A 124 -13.16 -21.01 -9.45
CA GLY A 124 -12.85 -22.10 -8.53
C GLY A 124 -12.15 -21.65 -7.25
N CYS A 125 -12.25 -20.36 -6.89
CA CYS A 125 -11.74 -19.85 -5.62
C CYS A 125 -12.73 -20.18 -4.50
N ASP A 126 -12.18 -20.54 -3.34
CA ASP A 126 -12.91 -20.79 -2.09
C ASP A 126 -12.85 -19.64 -1.10
N GLN A 127 -12.03 -18.61 -1.40
CA GLN A 127 -11.85 -17.42 -0.57
C GLN A 127 -11.76 -16.14 -1.39
N VAL A 128 -12.19 -15.03 -0.77
CA VAL A 128 -11.92 -13.66 -1.24
C VAL A 128 -11.24 -12.88 -0.13
N HIS A 129 -10.13 -12.24 -0.42
CA HIS A 129 -9.40 -11.41 0.54
C HIS A 129 -8.95 -10.07 -0.05
N GLY A 130 -8.60 -9.10 0.80
CA GLY A 130 -8.13 -7.78 0.36
C GLY A 130 -8.48 -6.64 1.33
N PRO A 131 -8.27 -5.38 0.89
CA PRO A 131 -7.80 -5.01 -0.44
C PRO A 131 -6.30 -5.27 -0.61
N LEU A 132 -5.93 -5.85 -1.75
CA LEU A 132 -4.55 -6.15 -2.14
C LEU A 132 -4.33 -5.81 -3.61
N GLY A 133 -3.11 -5.41 -3.99
CA GLY A 133 -2.71 -5.16 -5.36
C GLY A 133 -2.24 -6.42 -6.10
N PHE A 134 -1.63 -6.23 -7.26
CA PHE A 134 -0.99 -7.30 -8.04
C PHE A 134 0.23 -7.87 -7.30
N THR A 135 1.00 -6.98 -6.64
CA THR A 135 2.19 -7.30 -5.84
C THR A 135 2.15 -6.53 -4.52
N ASP A 136 3.07 -6.81 -3.62
CA ASP A 136 3.30 -6.09 -2.37
C ASP A 136 3.90 -4.68 -2.55
N CYS A 137 4.37 -4.35 -3.76
CA CYS A 137 4.73 -2.98 -4.12
C CYS A 137 3.54 -2.10 -4.47
N ASP A 138 2.34 -2.66 -4.56
CA ASP A 138 1.10 -1.94 -4.81
C ASP A 138 0.41 -1.58 -3.49
N ARG A 139 -0.68 -0.81 -3.58
CA ARG A 139 -1.47 -0.43 -2.41
C ARG A 139 -2.17 -1.63 -1.80
N GLU A 140 -2.12 -1.73 -0.48
CA GLU A 140 -2.75 -2.81 0.29
C GLU A 140 -3.36 -2.32 1.61
N GLY A 141 -4.33 -3.08 2.12
CA GLY A 141 -4.97 -2.84 3.39
C GLY A 141 -5.99 -1.69 3.38
N MET A 142 -7.16 -1.95 3.93
CA MET A 142 -8.23 -0.98 4.18
C MET A 142 -7.94 -0.24 5.48
N LEU A 143 -8.04 1.10 5.49
CA LEU A 143 -7.89 1.89 6.70
C LEU A 143 -8.99 1.50 7.71
N VAL A 144 -8.60 1.18 8.95
CA VAL A 144 -9.51 0.83 10.06
C VAL A 144 -9.29 1.70 11.29
N ASP A 145 -8.21 2.47 11.33
CA ASP A 145 -7.91 3.46 12.36
C ASP A 145 -7.02 4.57 11.79
N GLY A 146 -7.14 5.81 12.30
CA GLY A 146 -6.41 6.98 11.79
C GLY A 146 -7.10 7.67 10.60
N PHE A 147 -8.43 7.66 10.54
CA PHE A 147 -9.21 8.31 9.48
C PHE A 147 -9.05 9.84 9.45
N ASP A 148 -8.62 10.43 10.54
CA ASP A 148 -8.31 11.85 10.72
C ASP A 148 -6.86 12.19 10.30
N ARG A 149 -6.10 11.21 9.83
CA ARG A 149 -4.71 11.35 9.37
C ARG A 149 -4.63 11.32 7.85
N ARG A 150 -3.77 12.16 7.30
CA ARG A 150 -3.52 12.21 5.86
C ARG A 150 -2.96 10.87 5.37
N SER A 151 -3.54 10.34 4.28
CA SER A 151 -3.02 9.11 3.65
C SER A 151 -1.70 9.40 2.93
N LEU A 152 -0.88 8.37 2.77
CA LEU A 152 0.28 8.41 1.89
C LEU A 152 -0.16 8.20 0.44
N PHE A 153 0.55 8.76 -0.52
CA PHE A 153 0.20 8.68 -1.95
C PHE A 153 0.19 7.24 -2.51
N PHE A 154 0.82 6.30 -1.83
CA PHE A 154 0.87 4.88 -2.19
C PHE A 154 0.04 3.99 -1.25
N THR A 155 -0.88 4.56 -0.46
CA THR A 155 -1.81 3.80 0.39
C THR A 155 -3.25 4.16 0.06
N TYR A 156 -4.19 3.24 0.36
CA TYR A 156 -5.62 3.54 0.23
C TYR A 156 -6.07 4.54 1.32
N TYR A 157 -6.97 5.42 0.97
CA TYR A 157 -7.88 6.09 1.90
C TYR A 157 -9.27 5.48 1.73
N ASN A 158 -10.00 5.35 2.81
CA ASN A 158 -11.43 4.98 2.80
C ASN A 158 -12.15 5.60 4.00
N ALA A 159 -13.45 5.76 3.88
CA ALA A 159 -14.29 6.29 4.95
C ALA A 159 -14.48 5.28 6.11
N PRO A 160 -14.80 5.75 7.33
CA PRO A 160 -14.93 4.89 8.51
C PRO A 160 -16.00 3.80 8.42
N TYR A 161 -17.02 3.95 7.58
CA TYR A 161 -18.09 2.96 7.42
C TYR A 161 -17.68 1.70 6.66
N TYR A 162 -16.55 1.68 5.94
CA TYR A 162 -16.12 0.53 5.14
C TYR A 162 -15.93 -0.75 5.96
N PRO A 163 -15.19 -0.74 7.08
CA PRO A 163 -15.02 -1.95 7.90
C PRO A 163 -16.34 -2.53 8.40
N GLU A 164 -17.34 -1.68 8.69
CA GLU A 164 -18.67 -2.13 9.12
C GLU A 164 -19.42 -2.85 7.99
N HIS A 165 -19.36 -2.29 6.76
CA HIS A 165 -19.97 -2.95 5.59
C HIS A 165 -19.33 -4.30 5.34
N LEU A 166 -18.01 -4.43 5.39
CA LEU A 166 -17.33 -5.70 5.19
C LEU A 166 -17.71 -6.72 6.27
N THR A 167 -17.80 -6.30 7.53
CA THR A 167 -18.22 -7.15 8.63
C THR A 167 -19.65 -7.66 8.41
N ARG A 168 -20.58 -6.80 8.00
CA ARG A 168 -21.97 -7.18 7.67
C ARG A 168 -22.04 -8.16 6.49
N LEU A 169 -21.11 -8.07 5.54
CA LEU A 169 -20.98 -8.97 4.39
C LEU A 169 -20.30 -10.31 4.75
N GLY A 170 -19.91 -10.52 6.02
CA GLY A 170 -19.27 -11.74 6.50
C GLY A 170 -17.75 -11.80 6.32
N TYR A 171 -17.12 -10.68 5.98
CA TYR A 171 -15.66 -10.58 5.97
C TYR A 171 -15.12 -10.43 7.40
N ARG A 172 -14.02 -11.09 7.69
CA ARG A 172 -13.30 -11.02 8.97
C ARG A 172 -11.87 -10.52 8.78
N LYS A 173 -11.23 -10.13 9.86
CA LYS A 173 -9.80 -9.77 9.85
C LYS A 173 -8.96 -10.96 9.37
N ASP A 174 -8.05 -10.69 8.44
CA ASP A 174 -6.97 -11.59 8.06
C ASP A 174 -5.65 -11.10 8.69
N VAL A 175 -5.09 -10.02 8.21
CA VAL A 175 -3.89 -9.38 8.78
C VAL A 175 -4.08 -7.88 8.92
N ASP A 176 -3.35 -7.26 9.85
CA ASP A 176 -3.26 -5.81 9.97
C ASP A 176 -1.84 -5.34 9.67
N TRP A 177 -1.76 -4.13 9.13
CA TRP A 177 -0.55 -3.30 9.07
C TRP A 177 -0.71 -2.08 9.96
N ILE A 178 0.39 -1.63 10.54
CA ILE A 178 0.45 -0.41 11.35
C ILE A 178 1.45 0.56 10.75
N GLU A 179 1.16 1.85 10.89
CA GLU A 179 2.02 2.93 10.42
C GLU A 179 2.39 3.82 11.60
N TYR A 180 3.67 4.20 11.67
CA TYR A 180 4.18 5.12 12.68
C TYR A 180 4.51 6.48 12.08
N ARG A 181 4.21 7.52 12.83
CA ARG A 181 4.81 8.84 12.69
C ARG A 181 5.90 8.99 13.74
N ILE A 182 7.10 9.34 13.32
CA ILE A 182 8.31 9.32 14.13
C ILE A 182 8.90 10.73 14.13
N ALA A 183 9.19 11.28 15.30
CA ALA A 183 9.97 12.50 15.41
C ALA A 183 11.44 12.20 15.04
N VAL A 184 11.99 13.00 14.12
CA VAL A 184 13.40 12.87 13.74
C VAL A 184 14.26 13.31 14.93
N PRO A 185 15.23 12.48 15.39
CA PRO A 185 16.13 12.87 16.49
C PRO A 185 16.90 14.14 16.15
N GLU A 186 16.88 15.10 17.06
CA GLU A 186 17.55 16.40 16.90
C GLU A 186 19.08 16.26 16.81
N PRO A 187 19.76 17.11 16.03
CA PRO A 187 21.21 17.13 15.93
C PRO A 187 21.85 17.37 17.30
N GLY A 188 22.84 16.53 17.67
CA GLY A 188 23.50 16.61 18.97
C GLY A 188 22.66 16.09 20.15
N GLY A 189 21.44 15.65 19.93
CA GLY A 189 20.60 14.99 20.93
C GLY A 189 21.09 13.58 21.26
N THR A 190 20.75 13.09 22.45
CA THR A 190 21.22 11.80 22.97
C THR A 190 20.92 10.64 22.01
N GLU A 191 19.73 10.60 21.40
CA GLU A 191 19.33 9.51 20.50
C GLU A 191 20.07 9.60 19.16
N ALA A 192 20.25 10.80 18.59
CA ALA A 192 21.02 10.98 17.37
C ALA A 192 22.49 10.56 17.55
N GLU A 193 23.12 11.00 18.65
CA GLU A 193 24.49 10.59 18.98
C GLU A 193 24.65 9.09 19.22
N ARG A 194 23.69 8.51 19.93
CA ARG A 194 23.69 7.07 20.18
C ARG A 194 23.56 6.29 18.86
N LEU A 195 22.64 6.70 18.00
CA LEU A 195 22.40 6.08 16.70
C LEU A 195 23.66 6.17 15.84
N HIS A 196 24.29 7.35 15.79
CA HIS A 196 25.54 7.56 15.05
C HIS A 196 26.68 6.69 15.57
N LYS A 197 26.92 6.64 16.89
CA LYS A 197 27.94 5.79 17.49
C LYS A 197 27.72 4.30 17.18
N LEU A 198 26.46 3.85 17.21
CA LEU A 198 26.10 2.48 16.87
C LEU A 198 26.34 2.18 15.38
N SER A 199 25.93 3.09 14.50
CA SER A 199 26.16 3.01 13.06
C SER A 199 27.66 2.84 12.74
N GLN A 200 28.51 3.73 13.26
CA GLN A 200 29.95 3.67 13.07
C GLN A 200 30.57 2.38 13.61
N TYR A 201 30.11 1.90 14.75
CA TYR A 201 30.56 0.63 15.32
C TYR A 201 30.23 -0.56 14.41
N ILE A 202 29.00 -0.61 13.86
CA ILE A 202 28.55 -1.70 12.99
C ILE A 202 29.32 -1.67 11.68
N LEU A 203 29.44 -0.53 11.03
CA LEU A 203 30.21 -0.36 9.79
C LEU A 203 31.63 -0.89 9.96
N LYS A 204 32.33 -0.47 11.04
CA LYS A 204 33.70 -0.90 11.31
C LYS A 204 33.78 -2.40 11.63
N ARG A 205 32.86 -2.93 12.46
CA ARG A 205 32.90 -4.33 12.90
C ARG A 205 32.64 -5.31 11.75
N LYS A 206 31.81 -4.91 10.80
CA LYS A 206 31.35 -5.76 9.70
C LYS A 206 32.07 -5.47 8.37
N ASN A 207 33.04 -4.56 8.38
CA ASN A 207 33.72 -4.05 7.17
C ASN A 207 32.72 -3.60 6.09
N LEU A 208 31.72 -2.83 6.50
CA LEU A 208 30.72 -2.26 5.63
C LEU A 208 30.93 -0.78 5.45
N HIS A 209 30.40 -0.23 4.36
CA HIS A 209 30.37 1.20 4.12
C HIS A 209 29.04 1.63 3.48
N VAL A 210 28.74 2.92 3.58
CA VAL A 210 27.59 3.51 2.90
C VAL A 210 28.06 4.10 1.57
N ALA A 211 27.36 3.75 0.49
CA ALA A 211 27.63 4.32 -0.82
C ALA A 211 27.43 5.85 -0.81
N THR A 212 28.36 6.58 -1.40
CA THR A 212 28.22 8.01 -1.60
C THR A 212 27.56 8.25 -2.96
N LEU A 213 26.36 8.82 -2.97
CA LEU A 213 25.57 9.07 -4.17
C LEU A 213 25.32 10.57 -4.30
N HIS A 214 25.57 11.13 -5.47
CA HIS A 214 25.36 12.56 -5.77
C HIS A 214 24.27 12.77 -6.83
N HIS A 215 24.09 11.80 -7.72
CA HIS A 215 23.16 11.89 -8.83
C HIS A 215 22.33 10.62 -9.00
N LYS A 216 21.07 10.76 -9.45
CA LYS A 216 20.16 9.62 -9.71
C LYS A 216 20.71 8.64 -10.74
N SER A 217 21.60 9.08 -11.65
CA SER A 217 22.26 8.20 -12.62
C SER A 217 23.18 7.15 -11.97
N GLU A 218 23.62 7.39 -10.73
CA GLU A 218 24.50 6.49 -9.98
C GLU A 218 23.73 5.31 -9.36
N TYR A 219 22.37 5.32 -9.40
CA TYR A 219 21.57 4.18 -8.96
C TYR A 219 21.69 2.95 -9.87
N GLY A 220 22.07 3.15 -11.15
CA GLY A 220 22.06 2.09 -12.16
C GLY A 220 22.65 0.75 -11.69
N PRO A 221 23.87 0.71 -11.14
CA PRO A 221 24.49 -0.53 -10.66
C PRO A 221 23.77 -1.22 -9.52
N TYR A 222 22.99 -0.47 -8.72
CA TYR A 222 22.33 -0.97 -7.52
C TYR A 222 20.87 -1.39 -7.76
N VAL A 223 20.20 -0.90 -8.79
CA VAL A 223 18.77 -1.16 -9.03
C VAL A 223 18.47 -2.64 -9.00
N ARG A 224 19.21 -3.45 -9.76
CA ARG A 224 18.98 -4.90 -9.78
C ARG A 224 19.23 -5.53 -8.41
N GLN A 225 20.31 -5.18 -7.74
CA GLN A 225 20.64 -5.69 -6.41
C GLN A 225 19.58 -5.33 -5.36
N VAL A 226 18.99 -4.11 -5.43
CA VAL A 226 17.88 -3.69 -4.56
C VAL A 226 16.69 -4.63 -4.71
N PHE A 227 16.26 -4.93 -5.94
CA PHE A 227 15.10 -5.79 -6.15
C PHE A 227 15.38 -7.27 -5.89
N GLU A 228 16.59 -7.75 -6.15
CA GLU A 228 17.03 -9.09 -5.73
C GLU A 228 17.00 -9.22 -4.21
N LEU A 229 17.42 -8.18 -3.49
CA LEU A 229 17.37 -8.14 -2.04
C LEU A 229 15.93 -8.05 -1.51
N ILE A 230 15.02 -7.30 -2.17
CA ILE A 230 13.59 -7.32 -1.88
C ILE A 230 13.03 -8.74 -2.04
N ASN A 231 13.25 -9.37 -3.19
CA ASN A 231 12.78 -10.73 -3.43
C ASN A 231 13.25 -11.71 -2.36
N ALA A 232 14.51 -11.60 -1.91
CA ALA A 232 15.07 -12.47 -0.87
C ALA A 232 14.52 -12.17 0.54
N ALA A 233 14.46 -10.87 0.91
CA ALA A 233 14.09 -10.46 2.26
C ALA A 233 12.59 -10.51 2.51
N TYR A 234 11.77 -10.27 1.47
CA TYR A 234 10.30 -10.21 1.60
C TYR A 234 9.62 -11.55 1.28
N ALA A 235 10.36 -12.53 0.74
CA ALA A 235 9.80 -13.83 0.37
C ALA A 235 8.88 -14.49 1.44
N PRO A 236 9.17 -14.41 2.76
CA PRO A 236 8.33 -15.00 3.79
C PRO A 236 7.13 -14.14 4.20
N LEU A 237 7.01 -12.90 3.69
CA LEU A 237 5.95 -11.98 4.12
C LEU A 237 4.60 -12.33 3.49
N TYR A 238 3.53 -11.90 4.15
CA TYR A 238 2.15 -12.12 3.74
C TYR A 238 1.88 -11.55 2.34
N GLY A 239 1.32 -12.37 1.45
CA GLY A 239 0.87 -11.97 0.11
C GLY A 239 1.98 -11.73 -0.92
N VAL A 240 3.24 -11.74 -0.50
CA VAL A 240 4.40 -11.42 -1.36
C VAL A 240 4.68 -12.51 -2.39
N VAL A 241 4.83 -12.11 -3.64
CA VAL A 241 5.34 -12.93 -4.74
C VAL A 241 6.59 -12.29 -5.33
N GLU A 242 7.53 -13.11 -5.78
CA GLU A 242 8.76 -12.62 -6.39
C GLU A 242 8.49 -11.79 -7.64
N LEU A 243 9.16 -10.65 -7.73
CA LEU A 243 9.09 -9.77 -8.89
C LEU A 243 9.91 -10.32 -10.06
N SER A 244 9.33 -10.30 -11.25
CA SER A 244 10.04 -10.60 -12.50
C SER A 244 10.94 -9.44 -12.94
N ASP A 245 11.91 -9.71 -13.83
CA ASP A 245 12.78 -8.66 -14.38
C ASP A 245 11.98 -7.50 -15.03
N ALA A 246 10.88 -7.80 -15.71
CA ALA A 246 10.01 -6.80 -16.32
C ALA A 246 9.30 -5.92 -15.26
N GLN A 247 8.90 -6.52 -14.14
CA GLN A 247 8.32 -5.78 -13.00
C GLN A 247 9.39 -4.91 -12.32
N ILE A 248 10.59 -5.46 -12.11
CA ILE A 248 11.73 -4.72 -11.57
C ILE A 248 12.02 -3.47 -12.40
N GLU A 249 12.14 -3.61 -13.73
CA GLU A 249 12.37 -2.49 -14.62
C GLU A 249 11.24 -1.43 -14.53
N ARG A 250 10.00 -1.89 -14.45
CA ARG A 250 8.83 -1.03 -14.32
C ARG A 250 8.81 -0.26 -13.01
N TYR A 251 9.03 -0.93 -11.88
CA TYR A 251 9.07 -0.28 -10.56
C TYR A 251 10.27 0.66 -10.44
N ALA A 252 11.44 0.31 -10.98
CA ALA A 252 12.57 1.20 -11.03
C ALA A 252 12.25 2.51 -11.79
N LYS A 253 11.62 2.43 -12.96
CA LYS A 253 11.17 3.59 -13.72
C LYS A 253 10.15 4.46 -12.97
N LYS A 254 9.30 3.84 -12.13
CA LYS A 254 8.27 4.51 -11.33
C LYS A 254 8.87 5.23 -10.12
N PHE A 255 9.78 4.59 -9.39
CA PHE A 255 10.27 5.09 -8.11
C PHE A 255 11.51 5.98 -8.22
N ILE A 256 12.44 5.70 -9.13
CA ILE A 256 13.69 6.47 -9.26
C ILE A 256 13.45 7.99 -9.40
N PRO A 257 12.46 8.47 -10.18
CA PRO A 257 12.21 9.91 -10.30
C PRO A 257 11.79 10.58 -8.99
N LEU A 258 11.19 9.82 -8.06
CA LEU A 258 10.67 10.35 -6.79
C LEU A 258 11.72 10.43 -5.69
N VAL A 259 12.88 9.79 -5.88
CA VAL A 259 13.87 9.58 -4.82
C VAL A 259 15.09 10.47 -5.05
N ASP A 260 15.43 11.26 -4.04
CA ASP A 260 16.67 12.07 -4.04
C ASP A 260 17.83 11.25 -3.45
N PRO A 261 19.07 11.33 -4.02
CA PRO A 261 20.24 10.62 -3.50
C PRO A 261 20.51 10.84 -2.01
N GLU A 262 20.22 12.02 -1.50
CA GLU A 262 20.42 12.32 -0.08
C GLU A 262 19.51 11.49 0.86
N PHE A 263 18.39 11.00 0.35
CA PHE A 263 17.43 10.19 1.11
C PHE A 263 17.48 8.70 0.77
N VAL A 264 18.56 8.25 0.10
CA VAL A 264 18.85 6.84 -0.17
C VAL A 264 20.07 6.40 0.63
N CYS A 265 19.97 5.27 1.28
CA CYS A 265 21.08 4.62 1.95
C CYS A 265 21.33 3.25 1.31
N PHE A 266 22.45 3.07 0.65
CA PHE A 266 22.94 1.77 0.21
C PHE A 266 24.14 1.37 1.08
N VAL A 267 24.01 0.23 1.79
CA VAL A 267 25.08 -0.34 2.60
C VAL A 267 25.74 -1.45 1.81
N LEU A 268 27.04 -1.34 1.62
CA LEU A 268 27.86 -2.22 0.78
C LEU A 268 28.87 -3.01 1.62
N ASP A 269 29.21 -4.21 1.15
CA ASP A 269 30.34 -4.97 1.67
C ASP A 269 31.67 -4.58 0.98
N GLU A 270 32.78 -5.20 1.38
CA GLU A 270 34.12 -4.97 0.80
C GLU A 270 34.21 -5.28 -0.70
N GLN A 271 33.31 -6.06 -1.23
CA GLN A 271 33.25 -6.44 -2.64
C GLN A 271 32.25 -5.58 -3.43
N GLU A 272 31.76 -4.47 -2.85
CA GLU A 272 30.77 -3.57 -3.44
C GLU A 272 29.39 -4.22 -3.68
N ASN A 273 29.06 -5.33 -3.00
CA ASN A 273 27.74 -5.89 -3.06
C ASN A 273 26.79 -5.22 -2.07
N LEU A 274 25.56 -4.99 -2.49
CA LEU A 274 24.50 -4.43 -1.66
C LEU A 274 24.08 -5.43 -0.58
N VAL A 275 24.26 -5.05 0.70
CA VAL A 275 23.84 -5.88 1.84
C VAL A 275 22.62 -5.34 2.55
N ALA A 276 22.36 -4.05 2.43
CA ALA A 276 21.12 -3.43 2.94
C ALA A 276 20.84 -2.13 2.18
N PHE A 277 19.58 -1.76 2.15
CA PHE A 277 19.18 -0.45 1.62
C PHE A 277 17.98 0.13 2.36
N GLY A 278 17.91 1.46 2.37
CA GLY A 278 16.75 2.26 2.74
C GLY A 278 16.47 3.29 1.65
N VAL A 279 15.27 3.26 1.11
CA VAL A 279 14.79 4.23 0.11
C VAL A 279 13.66 5.02 0.73
N THR A 280 13.87 6.34 0.82
CA THR A 280 12.90 7.27 1.38
C THR A 280 12.71 8.46 0.45
N THR A 281 11.68 9.25 0.65
CA THR A 281 11.38 10.46 -0.13
C THR A 281 10.69 11.51 0.74
N LEU A 282 10.74 12.77 0.37
CA LEU A 282 9.87 13.78 0.97
C LEU A 282 8.43 13.62 0.47
N ASP A 283 7.47 14.05 1.28
CA ASP A 283 6.04 13.84 1.03
C ASP A 283 5.50 14.74 -0.10
N PRO A 284 5.08 14.19 -1.26
CA PRO A 284 4.53 14.95 -2.37
C PRO A 284 3.01 15.21 -2.25
N SER A 285 2.42 14.96 -1.09
CA SER A 285 0.95 14.88 -0.92
C SER A 285 0.24 16.20 -1.22
N VAL A 286 0.86 17.36 -0.93
CA VAL A 286 0.21 18.68 -1.16
C VAL A 286 0.03 18.89 -2.67
N ALA A 287 1.07 18.67 -3.45
CA ALA A 287 1.01 18.82 -4.91
C ALA A 287 0.09 17.79 -5.55
N LEU A 288 0.11 16.54 -5.08
CA LEU A 288 -0.78 15.49 -5.57
C LEU A 288 -2.25 15.81 -5.30
N LYS A 289 -2.57 16.35 -4.13
CA LYS A 289 -3.92 16.78 -3.78
C LYS A 289 -4.41 17.89 -4.73
N HIS A 290 -3.57 18.89 -5.02
CA HIS A 290 -3.92 20.02 -5.90
C HIS A 290 -4.06 19.62 -7.37
N SER A 291 -3.39 18.56 -7.80
CA SER A 291 -3.38 18.09 -9.20
C SER A 291 -4.28 16.89 -9.47
N ASP A 292 -5.07 16.42 -8.48
CA ASP A 292 -5.82 15.16 -8.55
C ASP A 292 -4.96 13.96 -8.98
N GLY A 293 -3.68 13.93 -8.53
CA GLY A 293 -2.70 12.92 -8.90
C GLY A 293 -2.13 13.05 -10.31
N ARG A 294 -2.43 14.13 -11.04
CA ARG A 294 -1.99 14.31 -12.44
C ARG A 294 -0.70 15.10 -12.51
N LEU A 295 0.32 14.53 -13.14
CA LEU A 295 1.58 15.23 -13.37
C LEU A 295 1.50 16.26 -14.50
N PHE A 296 0.72 15.99 -15.54
CA PHE A 296 0.60 16.88 -16.70
C PHE A 296 -0.73 17.62 -16.73
N PRO A 297 -0.77 18.91 -17.19
CA PRO A 297 0.38 19.66 -17.75
C PRO A 297 1.34 20.29 -16.72
N PHE A 298 0.93 20.58 -15.47
CA PHE A 298 1.73 21.38 -14.53
C PHE A 298 1.91 20.74 -13.15
N GLY A 299 1.24 19.63 -12.83
CA GLY A 299 1.34 18.97 -11.51
C GLY A 299 2.75 18.50 -11.16
N TRP A 300 3.57 18.14 -12.16
CA TRP A 300 4.96 17.74 -11.96
C TRP A 300 5.82 18.82 -11.26
N ALA A 301 5.55 20.11 -11.53
CA ALA A 301 6.34 21.20 -10.92
C ALA A 301 6.04 21.30 -9.41
N GLY A 302 4.78 21.15 -9.01
CA GLY A 302 4.41 21.07 -7.60
C GLY A 302 5.02 19.86 -6.90
N VAL A 303 4.93 18.69 -7.52
CA VAL A 303 5.54 17.45 -6.99
C VAL A 303 7.05 17.63 -6.80
N LEU A 304 7.76 18.16 -7.78
CA LEU A 304 9.20 18.45 -7.63
C LEU A 304 9.49 19.42 -6.50
N ASN A 305 8.66 20.46 -6.32
CA ASN A 305 8.82 21.39 -5.22
C ASN A 305 8.67 20.68 -3.86
N ASP A 306 7.61 19.86 -3.69
CA ASP A 306 7.38 19.12 -2.45
C ASP A 306 8.50 18.11 -2.16
N LEU A 307 9.03 17.45 -3.20
CA LEU A 307 10.14 16.50 -3.08
C LEU A 307 11.48 17.17 -2.67
N HIS A 308 11.59 18.50 -2.73
CA HIS A 308 12.79 19.23 -2.33
C HIS A 308 12.61 20.05 -1.04
N HIS A 309 11.38 20.38 -0.66
CA HIS A 309 11.10 21.33 0.42
C HIS A 309 10.09 20.79 1.47
N GLY A 310 9.73 19.52 1.39
CA GLY A 310 8.81 18.89 2.37
C GLY A 310 9.41 18.83 3.78
N ASP A 311 8.55 18.88 4.80
CA ASP A 311 8.91 18.78 6.22
C ASP A 311 8.74 17.36 6.79
N THR A 312 8.22 16.46 6.00
CA THR A 312 7.92 15.07 6.37
C THR A 312 8.57 14.11 5.39
N LEU A 313 9.34 13.17 5.93
CA LEU A 313 9.94 12.07 5.17
C LEU A 313 8.96 10.88 5.12
N ILE A 314 8.88 10.24 3.97
CA ILE A 314 8.14 8.99 3.79
C ILE A 314 9.12 7.84 3.55
N MET A 315 9.00 6.79 4.35
CA MET A 315 9.79 5.57 4.20
C MET A 315 9.09 4.64 3.19
N LEU A 316 9.72 4.44 2.05
CA LEU A 316 9.15 3.64 0.95
C LEU A 316 9.52 2.16 1.08
N LEU A 317 10.81 1.85 1.01
CA LEU A 317 11.33 0.48 0.95
C LEU A 317 12.59 0.36 1.79
N THR A 318 12.73 -0.73 2.51
CA THR A 318 13.94 -1.06 3.26
C THR A 318 14.13 -2.57 3.32
N ALA A 319 15.34 -3.03 3.09
CA ALA A 319 15.68 -4.43 3.31
C ALA A 319 17.12 -4.59 3.81
N VAL A 320 17.33 -5.68 4.55
CA VAL A 320 18.64 -6.17 4.96
C VAL A 320 18.74 -7.62 4.51
N ARG A 321 19.90 -7.98 3.98
CA ARG A 321 20.19 -9.35 3.54
C ARG A 321 19.86 -10.35 4.65
N PRO A 322 19.15 -11.46 4.37
CA PRO A 322 18.59 -12.35 5.39
C PRO A 322 19.62 -12.84 6.44
N ASP A 323 20.85 -13.12 6.03
CA ASP A 323 21.96 -13.55 6.90
C ASP A 323 22.47 -12.44 7.85
N LEU A 324 22.10 -11.16 7.61
CA LEU A 324 22.55 -10.00 8.36
C LEU A 324 21.42 -9.27 9.11
N GLN A 325 20.18 -9.74 9.04
CA GLN A 325 19.01 -9.06 9.62
C GLN A 325 19.09 -8.83 11.13
N THR A 326 19.76 -9.70 11.89
CA THR A 326 19.91 -9.55 13.35
C THR A 326 21.16 -8.80 13.78
N GLU A 327 21.97 -8.33 12.85
CA GLU A 327 23.28 -7.73 13.11
C GLU A 327 23.24 -6.20 13.31
N GLY A 328 22.04 -5.61 13.36
CA GLY A 328 21.82 -4.18 13.68
C GLY A 328 22.05 -3.23 12.51
N ILE A 329 22.19 -3.70 11.27
CA ILE A 329 22.45 -2.87 10.09
C ILE A 329 21.37 -1.80 9.88
N ASN A 330 20.15 -2.04 10.35
CA ASN A 330 19.09 -1.02 10.35
C ASN A 330 19.53 0.30 11.01
N ALA A 331 20.40 0.25 12.02
CA ALA A 331 20.90 1.46 12.65
C ALA A 331 21.77 2.31 11.74
N VAL A 332 22.48 1.70 10.77
CA VAL A 332 23.26 2.42 9.75
C VAL A 332 22.34 3.21 8.83
N MET A 333 21.29 2.56 8.34
CA MET A 333 20.30 3.20 7.46
C MET A 333 19.54 4.32 8.18
N MET A 334 19.13 4.07 9.44
CA MET A 334 18.45 5.08 10.26
C MET A 334 19.34 6.28 10.58
N ASP A 335 20.63 6.06 10.87
CA ASP A 335 21.61 7.13 11.10
C ASP A 335 21.78 8.00 9.84
N HIS A 336 21.95 7.36 8.68
CA HIS A 336 22.08 8.06 7.40
C HIS A 336 20.87 8.94 7.11
N VAL A 337 19.66 8.37 7.22
CA VAL A 337 18.40 9.08 6.97
C VAL A 337 18.18 10.19 8.00
N CYS A 338 18.47 9.95 9.29
CA CYS A 338 18.38 10.97 10.34
C CYS A 338 19.30 12.18 10.04
N GLN A 339 20.54 11.93 9.63
CA GLN A 339 21.46 12.99 9.25
C GLN A 339 20.97 13.78 8.02
N SER A 340 20.41 13.09 7.02
CA SER A 340 19.82 13.73 5.84
C SER A 340 18.62 14.59 6.21
N CYS A 341 17.70 14.07 7.04
CA CYS A 341 16.57 14.83 7.57
C CYS A 341 17.04 16.11 8.29
N ASN A 342 18.04 16.00 9.15
CA ASN A 342 18.57 17.14 9.90
C ASN A 342 19.20 18.20 8.99
N ARG A 343 19.89 17.80 7.90
CA ARG A 343 20.44 18.76 6.92
C ARG A 343 19.35 19.52 6.18
N HIS A 344 18.22 18.90 5.94
CA HIS A 344 17.08 19.46 5.18
C HIS A 344 15.98 20.05 6.07
N GLY A 345 16.13 20.03 7.40
CA GLY A 345 15.14 20.57 8.33
C GLY A 345 13.86 19.74 8.43
N VAL A 346 13.91 18.46 8.05
CA VAL A 346 12.79 17.52 8.14
C VAL A 346 12.56 17.14 9.59
N GLN A 347 11.35 17.32 10.08
CA GLN A 347 11.01 17.14 11.49
C GLN A 347 10.38 15.78 11.79
N PHE A 348 9.70 15.18 10.83
CA PHE A 348 8.97 13.95 11.00
C PHE A 348 9.27 12.95 9.88
N ALA A 349 9.17 11.68 10.23
CA ALA A 349 9.18 10.59 9.27
C ALA A 349 7.92 9.73 9.44
N GLU A 350 7.30 9.31 8.35
CA GLU A 350 6.20 8.36 8.36
C GLU A 350 6.64 7.04 7.74
N THR A 351 6.35 5.94 8.45
CA THR A 351 6.59 4.61 7.88
C THR A 351 5.50 4.28 6.87
N GLY A 352 5.82 3.46 5.86
CA GLY A 352 4.82 2.70 5.15
C GLY A 352 4.11 1.68 6.05
N PRO A 353 3.09 0.97 5.52
CA PRO A 353 2.41 -0.10 6.24
C PRO A 353 3.38 -1.23 6.63
N MET A 354 3.45 -1.58 7.91
CA MET A 354 4.27 -2.65 8.45
C MET A 354 3.37 -3.72 9.07
N LEU A 355 3.55 -4.99 8.71
CA LEU A 355 2.79 -6.09 9.29
C LEU A 355 2.85 -6.07 10.82
N GLU A 356 1.69 -6.12 11.48
CA GLU A 356 1.59 -6.05 12.96
C GLU A 356 2.33 -7.18 13.68
N LYS A 357 2.57 -8.31 12.99
CA LYS A 357 3.28 -9.47 13.52
C LYS A 357 4.76 -9.52 13.14
N ASN A 358 5.28 -8.50 12.45
CA ASN A 358 6.70 -8.44 12.11
C ASN A 358 7.48 -7.78 13.23
N ASP A 359 7.74 -8.55 14.31
CA ASP A 359 8.43 -8.07 15.51
C ASP A 359 9.82 -7.50 15.21
N HIS A 360 10.50 -7.99 14.18
CA HIS A 360 11.84 -7.50 13.81
C HIS A 360 11.79 -6.06 13.32
N ILE A 361 10.84 -5.75 12.43
CA ILE A 361 10.71 -4.38 11.93
C ILE A 361 10.14 -3.43 13.00
N LEU A 362 9.23 -3.90 13.84
CA LEU A 362 8.66 -3.09 14.92
C LEU A 362 9.65 -2.80 16.04
N ALA A 363 10.58 -3.71 16.29
CA ALA A 363 11.58 -3.56 17.36
C ALA A 363 12.55 -2.39 17.09
N GLN A 364 12.84 -2.06 15.83
CA GLN A 364 13.76 -0.97 15.49
C GLN A 364 13.26 0.41 15.96
N TRP A 365 11.93 0.58 16.06
CA TRP A 365 11.30 1.85 16.43
C TRP A 365 11.13 2.03 17.95
N LYS A 366 11.46 1.02 18.79
CA LYS A 366 11.16 1.04 20.23
C LYS A 366 11.77 2.20 21.01
N ARG A 367 12.88 2.75 20.54
CA ARG A 367 13.62 3.81 21.24
C ARG A 367 13.37 5.21 20.68
N LEU A 368 12.69 5.32 19.56
CA LEU A 368 12.37 6.60 18.97
C LEU A 368 11.04 7.12 19.52
N ASP A 369 10.92 8.44 19.57
CA ASP A 369 9.64 9.09 19.83
C ASP A 369 8.72 8.88 18.63
N LYS A 370 7.66 8.11 18.83
CA LYS A 370 6.76 7.67 17.78
C LYS A 370 5.32 7.57 18.23
N GLU A 371 4.42 7.83 17.31
CA GLU A 371 2.99 7.61 17.41
C GLU A 371 2.55 6.55 16.42
N GLN A 372 1.81 5.51 16.87
CA GLN A 372 1.07 4.68 15.91
C GLN A 372 -0.15 5.50 15.48
N HIS A 373 -0.16 5.97 14.27
CA HIS A 373 -1.15 6.95 13.82
C HIS A 373 -2.15 6.39 12.79
N LYS A 374 -1.87 5.22 12.21
CA LYS A 374 -2.79 4.54 11.30
C LYS A 374 -2.71 3.03 11.47
N ARG A 375 -3.81 2.36 11.16
CA ARG A 375 -3.92 0.89 11.04
C ARG A 375 -4.70 0.54 9.79
N ARG A 376 -4.21 -0.44 9.07
CA ARG A 376 -4.88 -1.00 7.88
C ARG A 376 -5.14 -2.47 8.08
N ARG A 377 -6.16 -2.98 7.40
CA ARG A 377 -6.57 -4.38 7.50
C ARG A 377 -6.78 -4.99 6.14
N CYS A 378 -6.25 -6.19 5.93
CA CYS A 378 -6.75 -7.12 4.95
C CYS A 378 -7.92 -7.90 5.56
N PHE A 379 -9.02 -7.95 4.84
CA PHE A 379 -10.19 -8.73 5.20
C PHE A 379 -10.24 -10.00 4.37
N ILE A 380 -10.81 -11.08 4.93
CA ILE A 380 -10.97 -12.36 4.24
C ILE A 380 -12.37 -12.91 4.48
N LYS A 381 -12.92 -13.59 3.46
CA LYS A 381 -14.20 -14.31 3.54
C LYS A 381 -14.07 -15.65 2.84
N ASP A 382 -14.54 -16.70 3.51
CA ASP A 382 -14.68 -18.03 2.91
C ASP A 382 -15.96 -18.07 2.05
N LEU A 383 -15.86 -18.71 0.87
CA LEU A 383 -16.94 -18.76 -0.12
C LEU A 383 -17.73 -20.09 -0.11
N ASP A 384 -17.41 -21.01 0.80
CA ASP A 384 -18.07 -22.31 0.86
C ASP A 384 -19.58 -22.20 1.00
N HIS A 385 -20.31 -22.99 0.20
CA HIS A 385 -21.76 -22.96 0.10
C HIS A 385 -22.47 -23.28 1.43
N ASP A 386 -21.88 -24.14 2.26
CA ASP A 386 -22.50 -24.61 3.51
C ASP A 386 -22.34 -23.61 4.67
N VAL A 387 -21.20 -22.91 4.77
CA VAL A 387 -20.96 -21.92 5.83
C VAL A 387 -21.79 -20.66 5.59
N ASN A 388 -21.97 -20.24 4.34
CA ASN A 388 -22.78 -19.07 4.01
C ASN A 388 -24.28 -19.32 4.22
N ALA A 389 -24.77 -20.53 3.97
CA ALA A 389 -26.15 -20.92 4.29
C ALA A 389 -26.40 -20.96 5.80
N ALA A 390 -25.45 -21.48 6.58
CA ALA A 390 -25.50 -21.50 8.03
C ALA A 390 -25.44 -20.10 8.65
N ASN A 391 -24.57 -19.23 8.14
CA ASN A 391 -24.44 -17.84 8.59
C ASN A 391 -25.65 -16.99 8.20
N ALA A 392 -26.21 -17.19 7.00
CA ALA A 392 -27.45 -16.52 6.59
C ALA A 392 -28.68 -17.01 7.42
N ALA A 393 -28.75 -18.30 7.76
CA ALA A 393 -29.75 -18.83 8.62
C ALA A 393 -29.61 -18.35 10.08
N ALA A 394 -28.38 -18.24 10.60
CA ALA A 394 -28.09 -17.68 11.91
C ALA A 394 -28.46 -16.20 12.01
N ALA A 395 -28.09 -15.39 10.99
CA ALA A 395 -28.47 -13.99 10.92
C ALA A 395 -29.98 -13.77 10.82
N ALA A 396 -30.67 -14.58 10.03
CA ALA A 396 -32.14 -14.56 9.95
C ALA A 396 -32.83 -14.99 11.26
N ALA A 397 -32.23 -15.93 12.01
CA ALA A 397 -32.70 -16.34 13.32
C ALA A 397 -32.54 -15.25 14.37
N GLU A 398 -31.38 -14.54 14.38
CA GLU A 398 -31.15 -13.39 15.26
C GLU A 398 -32.06 -12.19 14.95
N GLU A 399 -32.36 -11.92 13.66
CA GLU A 399 -33.33 -10.89 13.29
C GLU A 399 -34.76 -11.28 13.72
N ALA A 400 -35.12 -12.54 13.62
CA ALA A 400 -36.42 -13.03 14.06
C ALA A 400 -36.59 -12.99 15.62
N GLU A 401 -35.52 -13.25 16.37
CA GLU A 401 -35.50 -13.08 17.83
C GLU A 401 -35.57 -11.62 18.28
N ARG A 402 -34.97 -10.70 17.53
CA ARG A 402 -35.05 -9.25 17.82
C ARG A 402 -36.42 -8.64 17.45
N ALA A 403 -37.20 -9.30 16.64
CA ALA A 403 -38.52 -8.87 16.20
C ALA A 403 -39.68 -9.39 17.10
N GLN A 404 -39.39 -10.25 18.08
CA GLN A 404 -40.30 -10.71 19.16
C GLN A 404 -40.02 -9.96 20.46
#